data_440486b35e2d3ec04568462bf50477f4
#
_entry.id   440486b35e2d3ec04568462bf50477f4
#
_cell.length_a   1.000
_cell.length_b   1.000
_cell.length_c   1.000
_cell.angle_alpha   90.00
_cell.angle_beta   90.00
_cell.angle_gamma   90.00
#
_symmetry.space_group_name_H-M   'P 1'
#
loop_
_entity.id
_entity.type
_entity.pdbx_description
1 polymer ?
#
loop_
_entity_poly.entity_id
_entity_poly.type
_entity_poly.pdbx_seq_one_letter_code
_entity_poly.pdbx_strand_id
1 'polypeptide(L)'
;MTGENRGRGRPRKTESTYADTRNDLIRSGLELLTQNGFLATGVDAIVKNANVPKGSFYYYFKSKEDYAQTVLNAYDSFFEHKLKKHLHESSCTPMVRLENFINDACEGIKKYNFTRGCLVGNMMQESPGLPQSFIKVLQNI
;
A
#
# COMPACT_ATOMS: atom_id res chain seq x y z
N MET A 1 38.24 28.07 30.14
CA MET A 1 38.00 26.98 29.15
C MET A 1 36.66 26.37 29.47
N THR A 2 35.61 26.81 28.76
CA THR A 2 34.25 26.35 28.93
C THR A 2 33.98 25.27 27.90
N GLY A 3 33.87 24.00 28.36
CA GLY A 3 33.56 22.86 27.52
C GLY A 3 32.08 22.85 27.18
N GLU A 4 31.73 23.10 25.93
CA GLU A 4 30.39 22.90 25.41
C GLU A 4 30.04 21.39 25.38
N ASN A 5 29.11 21.02 26.22
CA ASN A 5 28.51 19.70 26.25
C ASN A 5 27.55 19.57 25.05
N ARG A 6 28.04 19.06 23.91
CA ARG A 6 27.21 18.72 22.76
C ARG A 6 26.38 17.49 23.08
N GLY A 7 25.12 17.70 23.46
CA GLY A 7 24.14 16.65 23.67
C GLY A 7 23.99 15.77 22.42
N ARG A 8 24.45 14.51 22.51
CA ARG A 8 24.23 13.43 21.53
C ARG A 8 22.79 12.94 21.63
N GLY A 9 21.84 13.74 21.15
CA GLY A 9 20.46 13.32 20.98
C GLY A 9 20.12 13.25 19.50
N ARG A 10 19.58 12.11 19.03
CA ARG A 10 19.02 11.99 17.69
C ARG A 10 17.95 13.08 17.51
N PRO A 11 17.97 13.90 16.43
CA PRO A 11 16.96 14.93 16.22
C PRO A 11 15.56 14.34 16.34
N ARG A 12 14.65 15.00 17.08
CA ARG A 12 13.23 14.60 17.13
C ARG A 12 12.64 14.75 15.72
N LYS A 13 12.03 13.67 15.22
CA LYS A 13 11.29 13.72 13.96
C LYS A 13 10.13 14.72 14.11
N THR A 14 9.94 15.59 13.12
CA THR A 14 8.77 16.48 13.03
C THR A 14 7.53 15.68 12.64
N GLU A 15 6.31 16.20 12.86
CA GLU A 15 5.06 15.56 12.44
C GLU A 15 5.05 15.26 10.94
N SER A 16 5.57 16.14 10.10
CA SER A 16 5.77 15.91 8.66
C SER A 16 6.62 14.65 8.41
N THR A 17 7.75 14.50 9.10
CA THR A 17 8.64 13.33 8.95
C THR A 17 7.95 12.02 9.37
N TYR A 18 7.02 12.07 10.35
CA TYR A 18 6.25 10.90 10.76
C TYR A 18 5.22 10.50 9.70
N ALA A 19 4.48 11.45 9.15
CA ALA A 19 3.54 11.21 8.07
C ALA A 19 4.24 10.65 6.82
N ASP A 20 5.40 11.18 6.46
CA ASP A 20 6.21 10.72 5.33
C ASP A 20 6.65 9.26 5.54
N THR A 21 7.16 8.91 6.72
CA THR A 21 7.59 7.53 7.03
C THR A 21 6.42 6.53 6.96
N ARG A 22 5.23 6.92 7.47
CA ARG A 22 4.04 6.07 7.38
C ARG A 22 3.61 5.86 5.93
N ASN A 23 3.63 6.91 5.13
CA ASN A 23 3.29 6.85 3.71
C ASN A 23 4.31 6.01 2.90
N ASP A 24 5.60 6.09 3.24
CA ASP A 24 6.63 5.25 2.62
C ASP A 24 6.41 3.77 2.92
N LEU A 25 6.01 3.44 4.16
CA LEU A 25 5.63 2.08 4.52
C LEU A 25 4.40 1.61 3.73
N ILE A 26 3.34 2.42 3.61
CA ILE A 26 2.15 2.08 2.83
C ILE A 26 2.50 1.88 1.36
N ARG A 27 3.33 2.75 0.77
CA ARG A 27 3.80 2.63 -0.62
C ARG A 27 4.58 1.33 -0.83
N SER A 28 5.47 0.99 0.10
CA SER A 28 6.19 -0.29 0.09
C SER A 28 5.23 -1.48 0.13
N GLY A 29 4.15 -1.39 0.93
CA GLY A 29 3.12 -2.42 0.97
C GLY A 29 2.36 -2.57 -0.33
N LEU A 30 1.93 -1.47 -0.93
CA LEU A 30 1.29 -1.48 -2.24
C LEU A 30 2.16 -2.17 -3.29
N GLU A 31 3.46 -1.97 -3.24
CA GLU A 31 4.41 -2.62 -4.13
C GLU A 31 4.54 -4.12 -3.84
N LEU A 32 4.96 -4.46 -2.64
CA LEU A 32 5.32 -5.84 -2.30
C LEU A 32 4.11 -6.78 -2.23
N LEU A 33 2.97 -6.31 -1.71
CA LEU A 33 1.76 -7.13 -1.63
C LEU A 33 1.11 -7.35 -2.99
N THR A 34 1.24 -6.41 -3.93
CA THR A 34 0.76 -6.64 -5.31
C THR A 34 1.69 -7.54 -6.12
N GLN A 35 2.98 -7.62 -5.76
CA GLN A 35 3.95 -8.51 -6.40
C GLN A 35 3.94 -9.93 -5.83
N ASN A 36 3.92 -10.05 -4.51
CA ASN A 36 4.23 -11.31 -3.81
C ASN A 36 3.05 -11.86 -3.00
N GLY A 37 1.98 -11.07 -2.80
CA GLY A 37 0.90 -11.40 -1.87
C GLY A 37 1.25 -11.12 -0.41
N PHE A 38 0.27 -11.37 0.47
CA PHE A 38 0.39 -11.12 1.91
C PHE A 38 1.23 -12.17 2.62
N LEU A 39 0.99 -13.47 2.32
CA LEU A 39 1.65 -14.56 3.05
C LEU A 39 3.17 -14.57 2.82
N ALA A 40 3.60 -14.33 1.59
CA ALA A 40 5.01 -14.31 1.21
C ALA A 40 5.76 -13.04 1.60
N THR A 41 5.06 -11.95 1.97
CA THR A 41 5.69 -10.66 2.29
C THR A 41 5.92 -10.53 3.78
N GLY A 42 7.18 -10.51 4.22
CA GLY A 42 7.56 -10.29 5.63
C GLY A 42 7.78 -8.82 5.97
N VAL A 43 7.67 -8.48 7.27
CA VAL A 43 7.92 -7.10 7.78
C VAL A 43 9.33 -6.62 7.42
N ASP A 44 10.34 -7.50 7.45
CA ASP A 44 11.72 -7.14 7.10
C ASP A 44 11.86 -6.69 5.64
N ALA A 45 11.15 -7.33 4.72
CA ALA A 45 11.11 -6.92 3.32
C ALA A 45 10.45 -5.54 3.16
N ILE A 46 9.34 -5.30 3.88
CA ILE A 46 8.60 -4.05 3.85
C ILE A 46 9.48 -2.87 4.29
N VAL A 47 10.12 -2.98 5.46
CA VAL A 47 10.94 -1.89 6.01
C VAL A 47 12.20 -1.65 5.20
N LYS A 48 12.79 -2.71 4.64
CA LYS A 48 13.94 -2.61 3.73
C LYS A 48 13.56 -1.88 2.45
N ASN A 49 12.43 -2.23 1.84
CA ASN A 49 11.94 -1.59 0.62
C ASN A 49 11.53 -0.12 0.85
N ALA A 50 10.97 0.20 2.02
CA ALA A 50 10.64 1.57 2.43
C ALA A 50 11.86 2.37 2.88
N ASN A 51 13.05 1.75 3.01
CA ASN A 51 14.26 2.36 3.55
C ASN A 51 14.06 2.97 4.95
N VAL A 52 13.36 2.25 5.83
CA VAL A 52 13.10 2.68 7.21
C VAL A 52 13.60 1.63 8.22
N PRO A 53 13.96 2.03 9.46
CA PRO A 53 14.32 1.08 10.50
C PRO A 53 13.13 0.18 10.89
N LYS A 54 13.38 -1.09 11.23
CA LYS A 54 12.34 -2.05 11.65
C LYS A 54 11.48 -1.55 12.82
N GLY A 55 12.08 -0.85 13.78
CA GLY A 55 11.35 -0.24 14.90
C GLY A 55 10.31 0.80 14.47
N SER A 56 10.52 1.46 13.31
CA SER A 56 9.54 2.39 12.76
C SER A 56 8.25 1.69 12.33
N PHE A 57 8.31 0.45 11.87
CA PHE A 57 7.11 -0.31 11.50
C PHE A 57 6.17 -0.46 12.69
N TYR A 58 6.68 -0.98 13.82
CA TYR A 58 5.88 -1.22 15.03
C TYR A 58 5.47 0.06 15.78
N TYR A 59 6.03 1.21 15.43
CA TYR A 59 5.54 2.49 15.87
C TYR A 59 4.20 2.87 15.22
N TYR A 60 4.00 2.52 13.94
CA TYR A 60 2.80 2.87 13.17
C TYR A 60 1.75 1.77 13.11
N PHE A 61 2.17 0.51 13.18
CA PHE A 61 1.30 -0.65 12.96
C PHE A 61 1.50 -1.68 14.07
N LYS A 62 0.39 -2.10 14.65
CA LYS A 62 0.39 -3.07 15.77
C LYS A 62 0.83 -4.47 15.32
N SER A 63 0.53 -4.82 14.09
CA SER A 63 0.82 -6.13 13.50
C SER A 63 0.95 -6.03 11.98
N LYS A 64 1.42 -7.10 11.36
CA LYS A 64 1.44 -7.23 9.90
C LYS A 64 0.02 -7.19 9.31
N GLU A 65 -0.97 -7.74 10.03
CA GLU A 65 -2.38 -7.71 9.64
C GLU A 65 -2.93 -6.28 9.66
N ASP A 66 -2.73 -5.52 10.73
CA ASP A 66 -3.13 -4.10 10.86
C ASP A 66 -2.53 -3.25 9.74
N TYR A 67 -1.25 -3.47 9.45
CA TYR A 67 -0.56 -2.85 8.32
C TYR A 67 -1.20 -3.18 6.98
N ALA A 68 -1.43 -4.45 6.70
CA ALA A 68 -1.95 -4.87 5.42
C ALA A 68 -3.42 -4.45 5.22
N GLN A 69 -4.23 -4.35 6.26
CA GLN A 69 -5.55 -3.71 6.21
C GLN A 69 -5.44 -2.24 5.80
N THR A 70 -4.46 -1.52 6.35
CA THR A 70 -4.22 -0.12 5.96
C THR A 70 -3.80 0.00 4.50
N VAL A 71 -2.94 -0.90 4.02
CA VAL A 71 -2.53 -0.95 2.61
C VAL A 71 -3.70 -1.30 1.69
N LEU A 72 -4.55 -2.25 2.11
CA LEU A 72 -5.74 -2.65 1.36
C LEU A 72 -6.74 -1.49 1.24
N ASN A 73 -7.00 -0.75 2.32
CA ASN A 73 -7.86 0.43 2.30
C ASN A 73 -7.30 1.55 1.39
N ALA A 74 -5.98 1.75 1.38
CA ALA A 74 -5.34 2.71 0.48
C ALA A 74 -5.46 2.28 -0.99
N TYR A 75 -5.34 0.99 -1.27
CA TYR A 75 -5.54 0.41 -2.60
C TYR A 75 -6.99 0.56 -3.07
N ASP A 76 -7.95 0.26 -2.20
CA ASP A 76 -9.38 0.39 -2.48
C ASP A 76 -9.76 1.84 -2.83
N SER A 77 -9.35 2.80 -2.02
CA SER A 77 -9.57 4.22 -2.29
C SER A 77 -8.97 4.68 -3.64
N PHE A 78 -7.77 4.20 -3.97
CA PHE A 78 -7.14 4.48 -5.25
C PHE A 78 -7.92 3.85 -6.41
N PHE A 79 -8.37 2.60 -6.26
CA PHE A 79 -9.10 1.88 -7.30
C PHE A 79 -10.51 2.46 -7.51
N GLU A 80 -11.20 2.82 -6.43
CA GLU A 80 -12.48 3.52 -6.47
C GLU A 80 -12.38 4.86 -7.23
N HIS A 81 -11.33 5.64 -6.95
CA HIS A 81 -11.05 6.88 -7.68
C HIS A 81 -10.86 6.63 -9.20
N LYS A 82 -10.11 5.58 -9.54
CA LYS A 82 -9.89 5.15 -10.92
C LYS A 82 -11.18 4.75 -11.64
N LEU A 83 -12.02 3.96 -10.98
CA LEU A 83 -13.33 3.57 -11.49
C LEU A 83 -14.23 4.80 -11.74
N LYS A 84 -14.33 5.69 -10.75
CA LYS A 84 -15.13 6.92 -10.86
C LYS A 84 -14.65 7.79 -12.02
N LYS A 85 -13.33 7.98 -12.18
CA LYS A 85 -12.75 8.77 -13.25
C LYS A 85 -13.18 8.28 -14.64
N HIS A 86 -13.18 6.97 -14.87
CA HIS A 86 -13.50 6.42 -16.18
C HIS A 86 -14.99 6.15 -16.38
N LEU A 87 -15.67 5.59 -15.38
CA LEU A 87 -17.06 5.14 -15.55
C LEU A 87 -18.10 6.27 -15.40
N HIS A 88 -17.74 7.38 -14.73
CA HIS A 88 -18.64 8.53 -14.60
C HIS A 88 -18.42 9.62 -15.67
N GLU A 89 -17.53 9.39 -16.63
CA GLU A 89 -17.31 10.35 -17.74
C GLU A 89 -18.55 10.43 -18.64
N SER A 90 -19.29 11.54 -18.52
CA SER A 90 -20.58 11.72 -19.20
C SER A 90 -20.46 12.01 -20.71
N SER A 91 -19.28 12.43 -21.16
CA SER A 91 -19.03 12.74 -22.58
C SER A 91 -18.85 11.49 -23.46
N CYS A 92 -18.70 10.30 -22.86
CA CYS A 92 -18.47 9.05 -23.56
C CYS A 92 -19.62 8.06 -23.39
N THR A 93 -19.82 7.19 -24.40
CA THR A 93 -20.76 6.08 -24.30
C THR A 93 -20.28 5.05 -23.23
N PRO A 94 -21.17 4.26 -22.63
CA PRO A 94 -20.80 3.26 -21.64
C PRO A 94 -19.71 2.28 -22.11
N MET A 95 -19.75 1.88 -23.37
CA MET A 95 -18.74 0.97 -23.95
C MET A 95 -17.36 1.65 -24.03
N VAL A 96 -17.30 2.90 -24.47
CA VAL A 96 -16.05 3.68 -24.51
C VAL A 96 -15.48 3.92 -23.12
N ARG A 97 -16.33 4.15 -22.11
CA ARG A 97 -15.88 4.26 -20.72
C ARG A 97 -15.22 2.98 -20.24
N LEU A 98 -15.82 1.83 -20.51
CA LEU A 98 -15.27 0.54 -20.16
C LEU A 98 -13.94 0.27 -20.88
N GLU A 99 -13.87 0.57 -22.18
CA GLU A 99 -12.63 0.45 -22.97
C GLU A 99 -11.51 1.33 -22.40
N ASN A 100 -11.81 2.58 -22.07
CA ASN A 100 -10.85 3.51 -21.45
C ASN A 100 -10.34 2.98 -20.10
N PHE A 101 -11.21 2.42 -19.27
CA PHE A 101 -10.83 1.81 -18.00
C PHE A 101 -9.92 0.61 -18.20
N ILE A 102 -10.24 -0.28 -19.15
CA ILE A 102 -9.43 -1.46 -19.47
C ILE A 102 -8.04 -1.03 -19.97
N ASN A 103 -7.99 -0.07 -20.89
CA ASN A 103 -6.73 0.45 -21.43
C ASN A 103 -5.85 1.06 -20.33
N ASP A 104 -6.42 1.87 -19.42
CA ASP A 104 -5.69 2.44 -18.29
C ASP A 104 -5.19 1.35 -17.31
N ALA A 105 -5.97 0.30 -17.09
CA ALA A 105 -5.54 -0.85 -16.29
C ALA A 105 -4.37 -1.60 -16.95
N CYS A 106 -4.44 -1.83 -18.26
CA CYS A 106 -3.37 -2.46 -19.04
C CYS A 106 -2.07 -1.64 -19.01
N GLU A 107 -2.17 -0.31 -19.18
CA GLU A 107 -1.00 0.57 -19.08
C GLU A 107 -0.41 0.56 -17.67
N GLY A 108 -1.25 0.51 -16.63
CA GLY A 108 -0.80 0.35 -15.25
C GLY A 108 0.02 -0.93 -15.02
N ILE A 109 -0.41 -2.06 -15.60
CA ILE A 109 0.30 -3.34 -15.51
C ILE A 109 1.63 -3.28 -16.27
N LYS A 110 1.63 -2.74 -17.49
CA LYS A 110 2.84 -2.56 -18.31
C LYS A 110 3.88 -1.68 -17.62
N LYS A 111 3.46 -0.59 -16.99
CA LYS A 111 4.34 0.33 -16.25
C LYS A 111 5.21 -0.37 -15.22
N TYR A 112 4.74 -1.46 -14.65
CA TYR A 112 5.46 -2.27 -13.66
C TYR A 112 5.99 -3.59 -14.23
N ASN A 113 6.21 -3.66 -15.55
CA ASN A 113 6.76 -4.84 -16.24
C ASN A 113 5.98 -6.14 -15.93
N PHE A 114 4.66 -6.05 -15.79
CA PHE A 114 3.78 -7.17 -15.47
C PHE A 114 4.10 -7.89 -14.14
N THR A 115 4.83 -7.23 -13.23
CA THR A 115 5.21 -7.81 -11.93
C THR A 115 4.19 -7.56 -10.83
N ARG A 116 3.24 -6.64 -11.03
CA ARG A 116 2.22 -6.26 -10.04
C ARG A 116 0.83 -6.68 -10.52
N GLY A 117 0.13 -7.42 -9.66
CA GLY A 117 -1.26 -7.82 -9.89
C GLY A 117 -2.26 -6.93 -9.15
N CYS A 118 -3.52 -7.37 -9.13
CA CYS A 118 -4.56 -6.79 -8.31
C CYS A 118 -4.38 -7.23 -6.86
N LEU A 119 -4.28 -6.28 -5.93
CA LEU A 119 -4.07 -6.58 -4.51
C LEU A 119 -5.24 -7.40 -3.92
N VAL A 120 -6.48 -7.02 -4.23
CA VAL A 120 -7.67 -7.75 -3.80
C VAL A 120 -7.67 -9.17 -4.36
N GLY A 121 -7.40 -9.33 -5.66
CA GLY A 121 -7.33 -10.64 -6.31
C GLY A 121 -6.24 -11.54 -5.71
N ASN A 122 -5.05 -11.00 -5.44
CA ASN A 122 -3.99 -11.75 -4.79
C ASN A 122 -4.39 -12.22 -3.39
N MET A 123 -4.98 -11.33 -2.58
CA MET A 123 -5.43 -11.68 -1.23
C MET A 123 -6.61 -12.68 -1.26
N MET A 124 -7.51 -12.59 -2.22
CA MET A 124 -8.58 -13.58 -2.37
C MET A 124 -8.06 -14.99 -2.70
N GLN A 125 -7.00 -15.09 -3.49
CA GLN A 125 -6.34 -16.37 -3.76
C GLN A 125 -5.65 -16.95 -2.51
N GLU A 126 -5.17 -16.11 -1.63
CA GLU A 126 -4.55 -16.48 -0.36
C GLU A 126 -5.57 -16.71 0.78
N SER A 127 -6.86 -16.50 0.53
CA SER A 127 -7.93 -16.50 1.54
C SER A 127 -7.92 -17.70 2.51
N PRO A 128 -7.59 -18.93 2.12
CA PRO A 128 -7.51 -20.06 3.06
C PRO A 128 -6.46 -19.88 4.17
N GLY A 129 -5.41 -19.08 3.93
CA GLY A 129 -4.33 -18.80 4.88
C GLY A 129 -4.44 -17.43 5.57
N LEU A 130 -5.45 -16.62 5.23
CA LEU A 130 -5.62 -15.29 5.81
C LEU A 130 -6.39 -15.32 7.14
N PRO A 131 -6.09 -14.39 8.08
CA PRO A 131 -6.92 -14.18 9.26
C PRO A 131 -8.36 -13.84 8.89
N GLN A 132 -9.33 -14.28 9.71
CA GLN A 132 -10.75 -14.05 9.46
C GLN A 132 -11.12 -12.56 9.39
N SER A 133 -10.38 -11.69 10.06
CA SER A 133 -10.52 -10.23 9.96
C SER A 133 -10.30 -9.70 8.54
N PHE A 134 -9.37 -10.30 7.79
CA PHE A 134 -9.13 -9.95 6.39
C PHE A 134 -10.26 -10.37 5.47
N ILE A 135 -10.78 -11.57 5.67
CA ILE A 135 -11.90 -12.07 4.86
C ILE A 135 -13.07 -11.11 4.93
N LYS A 136 -13.38 -10.59 6.13
CA LYS A 136 -14.46 -9.59 6.31
C LYS A 136 -14.17 -8.29 5.55
N VAL A 137 -12.92 -7.82 5.53
CA VAL A 137 -12.55 -6.61 4.79
C VAL A 137 -12.70 -6.84 3.29
N LEU A 138 -12.20 -7.98 2.77
CA LEU A 138 -12.31 -8.34 1.36
C LEU A 138 -13.78 -8.50 0.87
N GLN A 139 -14.68 -8.88 1.76
CA GLN A 139 -16.12 -9.00 1.43
C GLN A 139 -16.81 -7.63 1.29
N ASN A 140 -16.21 -6.55 1.81
CA ASN A 140 -16.78 -5.20 1.80
C ASN A 140 -16.17 -4.28 0.71
N ILE A 141 -15.18 -4.76 -0.04
CA ILE A 141 -14.59 -4.10 -1.21
C ILE A 141 -15.27 -4.58 -2.48
#